data_8416122f442c74ef755ea42a47bddf00
#
_entry.id   8416122f442c74ef755ea42a47bddf00
#
_cell.length_a   1.000
_cell.length_b   1.000
_cell.length_c   1.000
_cell.angle_alpha   90.00
_cell.angle_beta   90.00
_cell.angle_gamma   90.00
#
_symmetry.space_group_name_H-M   'P 1'
#
loop_
_entity.id
_entity.type
_entity.pdbx_description
1 polymer ?
#
loop_
_entity_poly.entity_id
_entity_poly.type
_entity_poly.pdbx_seq_one_letter_code
_entity_poly.pdbx_strand_id
1 'polypeptide(L)'
;YFELSPEKPLMLLGSCFSDNIGNRLTSSMWDCAVNPCGVLYNPASIAIIVQRAIDNALINDDEIIAIDNRYISWLFDSHFASVEKMLAKQNMNNALSITSNYLKNIACLIVTFGTAWIYELTDNNQIVSNCHKSPAKNFNRRRMSVDEIVDLWIPLVKQLQSINPEIKIIFTVSPIRHFKDGAHENTLSKSTLMLAIDRIISQTQHTDYFPAYELVIDELRDYRFYADDMLHPSQIAIDYIWQRFSEKYFSEQTIDILKQGAKLSRRLRHRHITDDKHEIERFNSETDRLISEYIAAHPYLHRP
;
A
#
# COMPACT_ATOMS: atom_id res chain seq x y z
N TYR A 1 18.51 -5.74 -9.90
CA TYR A 1 17.37 -6.03 -10.78
C TYR A 1 16.78 -7.39 -10.36
N PHE A 2 15.54 -7.45 -9.98
CA PHE A 2 14.93 -8.72 -9.56
C PHE A 2 13.54 -8.87 -10.17
N GLU A 3 13.18 -10.09 -10.47
CA GLU A 3 11.88 -10.47 -11.01
C GLU A 3 10.96 -10.94 -9.88
N LEU A 4 9.68 -10.61 -9.98
CA LEU A 4 8.63 -11.05 -9.07
C LEU A 4 7.78 -12.12 -9.76
N SER A 5 7.49 -13.21 -9.02
CA SER A 5 6.65 -14.32 -9.46
C SER A 5 5.45 -14.47 -8.52
N PRO A 6 4.26 -14.81 -9.03
CA PRO A 6 3.07 -15.02 -8.21
C PRO A 6 3.13 -16.24 -7.29
N GLU A 7 4.17 -17.04 -7.36
CA GLU A 7 4.42 -18.18 -6.47
C GLU A 7 4.65 -17.78 -5.00
N LYS A 8 5.01 -16.52 -4.75
CA LYS A 8 5.14 -15.98 -3.40
C LYS A 8 4.26 -14.75 -3.21
N PRO A 9 3.72 -14.55 -2.00
CA PRO A 9 2.88 -13.40 -1.72
C PRO A 9 3.66 -12.09 -1.76
N LEU A 10 2.91 -11.00 -1.93
CA LEU A 10 3.41 -9.63 -1.88
C LEU A 10 2.72 -8.84 -0.76
N MET A 11 3.34 -7.74 -0.34
CA MET A 11 2.67 -6.74 0.50
C MET A 11 2.91 -5.34 -0.05
N LEU A 12 1.87 -4.53 -0.04
CA LEU A 12 1.95 -3.11 -0.34
C LEU A 12 1.59 -2.29 0.89
N LEU A 13 2.43 -1.34 1.24
CA LEU A 13 2.20 -0.38 2.32
C LEU A 13 2.39 1.04 1.83
N GLY A 14 1.53 1.95 2.27
CA GLY A 14 1.72 3.37 2.02
C GLY A 14 0.45 4.11 1.63
N SER A 15 0.59 5.06 0.69
CA SER A 15 -0.50 5.92 0.25
C SER A 15 -1.57 5.15 -0.54
N CYS A 16 -2.71 5.81 -0.78
CA CYS A 16 -3.78 5.26 -1.62
C CYS A 16 -3.33 4.85 -3.05
N PHE A 17 -2.15 5.26 -3.51
CA PHE A 17 -1.55 4.72 -4.72
C PHE A 17 -1.20 3.23 -4.57
N SER A 18 -0.81 2.77 -3.37
CA SER A 18 -0.62 1.34 -3.08
C SER A 18 -1.90 0.54 -3.31
N ASP A 19 -3.08 1.11 -3.00
CA ASP A 19 -4.36 0.45 -3.25
C ASP A 19 -4.61 0.25 -4.75
N ASN A 20 -4.22 1.22 -5.60
CA ASN A 20 -4.39 1.09 -7.05
C ASN A 20 -3.58 -0.06 -7.64
N ILE A 21 -2.31 -0.20 -7.24
CA ILE A 21 -1.44 -1.29 -7.70
C ILE A 21 -1.85 -2.62 -7.05
N GLY A 22 -2.12 -2.59 -5.75
CA GLY A 22 -2.54 -3.77 -4.98
C GLY A 22 -3.85 -4.36 -5.50
N ASN A 23 -4.85 -3.52 -5.81
CA ASN A 23 -6.12 -3.97 -6.40
C ASN A 23 -5.94 -4.64 -7.77
N ARG A 24 -4.92 -4.30 -8.54
CA ARG A 24 -4.61 -5.01 -9.79
C ARG A 24 -4.02 -6.38 -9.53
N LEU A 25 -3.12 -6.49 -8.56
CA LEU A 25 -2.53 -7.77 -8.15
C LEU A 25 -3.60 -8.71 -7.59
N THR A 26 -4.41 -8.25 -6.63
CA THR A 26 -5.48 -9.06 -6.04
C THR A 26 -6.57 -9.41 -7.05
N SER A 27 -6.93 -8.47 -7.94
CA SER A 27 -7.84 -8.75 -9.06
C SER A 27 -7.27 -9.73 -10.09
N SER A 28 -5.96 -9.93 -10.11
CA SER A 28 -5.29 -10.94 -10.92
C SER A 28 -5.07 -12.25 -10.15
N MET A 29 -5.70 -12.42 -8.98
CA MET A 29 -5.65 -13.58 -8.09
C MET A 29 -4.29 -13.78 -7.40
N TRP A 30 -3.37 -12.82 -7.43
CA TRP A 30 -2.13 -12.90 -6.69
C TRP A 30 -2.37 -12.73 -5.19
N ASP A 31 -1.75 -13.56 -4.36
CA ASP A 31 -1.77 -13.39 -2.91
C ASP A 31 -1.03 -12.11 -2.51
N CYS A 32 -1.79 -11.11 -2.10
CA CYS A 32 -1.27 -9.78 -1.85
C CYS A 32 -1.99 -9.10 -0.69
N ALA A 33 -1.26 -8.71 0.34
CA ALA A 33 -1.76 -7.86 1.41
C ALA A 33 -1.58 -6.38 1.04
N VAL A 34 -2.68 -5.65 0.97
CA VAL A 34 -2.69 -4.23 0.57
C VAL A 34 -3.13 -3.38 1.75
N ASN A 35 -2.24 -2.52 2.24
CA ASN A 35 -2.50 -1.62 3.36
C ASN A 35 -3.27 -2.28 4.53
N PRO A 36 -2.84 -3.44 5.05
CA PRO A 36 -3.61 -4.15 6.07
C PRO A 36 -3.88 -3.32 7.33
N CYS A 37 -3.01 -2.36 7.66
CA CYS A 37 -3.19 -1.41 8.76
C CYS A 37 -3.78 -0.05 8.33
N GLY A 38 -4.38 0.01 7.13
CA GLY A 38 -4.91 1.24 6.54
C GLY A 38 -3.86 2.05 5.78
N VAL A 39 -4.33 3.14 5.17
CA VAL A 39 -3.49 4.00 4.34
C VAL A 39 -2.55 4.84 5.21
N LEU A 40 -1.26 4.78 4.91
CA LEU A 40 -0.20 5.50 5.61
C LEU A 40 0.56 6.38 4.61
N TYR A 41 0.68 7.67 4.89
CA TYR A 41 1.18 8.61 3.89
C TYR A 41 2.66 8.96 4.00
N ASN A 42 3.25 8.84 5.18
CA ASN A 42 4.61 9.31 5.43
C ASN A 42 5.55 8.19 5.89
N PRO A 43 6.86 8.35 5.68
CA PRO A 43 7.85 7.33 6.02
C PRO A 43 7.81 6.89 7.49
N ALA A 44 7.57 7.81 8.42
CA ALA A 44 7.58 7.50 9.85
C ALA A 44 6.37 6.63 10.26
N SER A 45 5.17 6.97 9.79
CA SER A 45 3.96 6.18 10.08
C SER A 45 4.06 4.75 9.54
N ILE A 46 4.60 4.58 8.32
CA ILE A 46 4.82 3.25 7.74
C ILE A 46 5.87 2.48 8.56
N ALA A 47 6.98 3.13 8.91
CA ALA A 47 8.04 2.50 9.70
C ALA A 47 7.56 2.06 11.08
N ILE A 48 6.73 2.85 11.77
CA ILE A 48 6.15 2.49 13.07
C ILE A 48 5.31 1.21 12.95
N ILE A 49 4.46 1.09 11.95
CA ILE A 49 3.64 -0.10 11.72
C ILE A 49 4.51 -1.31 11.38
N VAL A 50 5.50 -1.15 10.51
CA VAL A 50 6.43 -2.23 10.14
C VAL A 50 7.23 -2.69 11.37
N GLN A 51 7.76 -1.77 12.18
CA GLN A 51 8.50 -2.10 13.40
C GLN A 51 7.62 -2.86 14.40
N ARG A 52 6.38 -2.39 14.62
CA ARG A 52 5.42 -3.10 15.50
C ARG A 52 5.12 -4.51 15.00
N ALA A 53 4.98 -4.68 13.69
CA ALA A 53 4.74 -5.99 13.09
C ALA A 53 5.96 -6.93 13.24
N ILE A 54 7.19 -6.43 13.13
CA ILE A 54 8.43 -7.16 13.38
C ILE A 54 8.48 -7.61 14.83
N ASP A 55 8.21 -6.69 15.77
CA ASP A 55 8.29 -6.92 17.21
C ASP A 55 7.08 -7.69 17.77
N ASN A 56 6.05 -7.97 16.95
CA ASN A 56 4.73 -8.46 17.36
C ASN A 56 4.09 -7.59 18.45
N ALA A 57 4.35 -6.28 18.42
CA ALA A 57 3.87 -5.31 19.41
C ALA A 57 2.43 -4.90 19.11
N LEU A 58 1.48 -5.53 19.79
CA LEU A 58 0.05 -5.25 19.67
C LEU A 58 -0.31 -3.90 20.32
N ILE A 59 -1.48 -3.37 19.94
CA ILE A 59 -2.07 -2.15 20.54
C ILE A 59 -2.55 -2.46 21.95
N ASN A 60 -2.13 -1.64 22.89
CA ASN A 60 -2.52 -1.69 24.29
C ASN A 60 -3.75 -0.82 24.57
N ASP A 61 -4.32 -0.94 25.77
CA ASP A 61 -5.55 -0.21 26.13
C ASP A 61 -5.37 1.29 26.28
N ASP A 62 -4.18 1.74 26.63
CA ASP A 62 -3.77 3.16 26.72
C ASP A 62 -3.52 3.82 25.36
N GLU A 63 -3.32 3.03 24.31
CA GLU A 63 -3.21 3.51 22.92
C GLU A 63 -4.57 3.66 22.22
N ILE A 64 -5.66 3.23 22.89
CA ILE A 64 -7.03 3.39 22.42
C ILE A 64 -7.69 4.57 23.12
N ILE A 65 -7.97 5.60 22.37
CA ILE A 65 -8.59 6.85 22.85
C ILE A 65 -10.01 7.02 22.32
N ALA A 66 -10.85 7.71 23.08
CA ALA A 66 -12.22 8.00 22.69
C ALA A 66 -12.29 9.40 22.07
N ILE A 67 -12.82 9.51 20.84
CA ILE A 67 -13.11 10.76 20.15
C ILE A 67 -14.47 10.64 19.47
N ASP A 68 -15.37 11.62 19.69
CA ASP A 68 -16.70 11.68 19.05
C ASP A 68 -17.49 10.36 19.11
N ASN A 69 -17.59 9.75 20.31
CA ASN A 69 -18.25 8.47 20.54
C ASN A 69 -17.64 7.28 19.79
N ARG A 70 -16.40 7.38 19.34
CA ARG A 70 -15.64 6.28 18.73
C ARG A 70 -14.34 6.07 19.44
N TYR A 71 -13.88 4.82 19.43
CA TYR A 71 -12.56 4.43 19.88
C TYR A 71 -11.63 4.34 18.70
N ILE A 72 -10.49 5.04 18.78
CA ILE A 72 -9.46 5.16 17.74
C ILE A 72 -8.08 4.89 18.32
N SER A 73 -7.08 4.75 17.44
CA SER A 73 -5.67 4.91 17.78
C SER A 73 -5.03 5.90 16.80
N TRP A 74 -4.10 6.71 17.28
CA TRP A 74 -3.35 7.64 16.43
C TRP A 74 -2.52 6.97 15.33
N LEU A 75 -2.27 5.67 15.45
CA LEU A 75 -1.46 4.89 14.50
C LEU A 75 -2.27 4.34 13.31
N PHE A 76 -3.61 4.33 13.39
CA PHE A 76 -4.49 3.76 12.38
C PHE A 76 -5.38 4.81 11.76
N ASP A 77 -5.87 4.55 10.56
CA ASP A 77 -6.85 5.42 9.92
C ASP A 77 -8.27 5.22 10.51
N SER A 78 -9.21 6.07 10.08
CA SER A 78 -10.57 6.07 10.60
C SER A 78 -11.38 4.80 10.27
N HIS A 79 -10.88 3.93 9.41
CA HIS A 79 -11.49 2.64 9.07
C HIS A 79 -11.54 1.69 10.28
N PHE A 80 -10.55 1.82 11.17
CA PHE A 80 -10.43 1.01 12.38
C PHE A 80 -11.23 1.55 13.57
N ALA A 81 -11.84 2.73 13.41
CA ALA A 81 -12.65 3.34 14.47
C ALA A 81 -13.94 2.54 14.72
N SER A 82 -14.27 2.28 15.99
CA SER A 82 -15.49 1.60 16.39
C SER A 82 -16.15 2.31 17.58
N VAL A 83 -17.46 2.11 17.74
CA VAL A 83 -18.19 2.52 18.96
C VAL A 83 -17.88 1.60 20.15
N GLU A 84 -17.29 0.43 19.90
CA GLU A 84 -16.89 -0.53 20.91
C GLU A 84 -15.36 -0.58 21.02
N LYS A 85 -14.80 -0.30 22.21
CA LYS A 85 -13.35 -0.28 22.48
C LYS A 85 -12.68 -1.61 22.11
N MET A 86 -13.29 -2.71 22.55
CA MET A 86 -12.76 -4.05 22.31
C MET A 86 -12.70 -4.39 20.82
N LEU A 87 -13.73 -4.03 20.07
CA LEU A 87 -13.78 -4.28 18.62
C LEU A 87 -12.73 -3.45 17.86
N ALA A 88 -12.59 -2.15 18.21
CA ALA A 88 -11.55 -1.31 17.65
C ALA A 88 -10.15 -1.94 17.87
N LYS A 89 -9.84 -2.30 19.13
CA LYS A 89 -8.56 -2.94 19.49
C LYS A 89 -8.33 -4.25 18.74
N GLN A 90 -9.35 -5.10 18.68
CA GLN A 90 -9.27 -6.38 17.98
C GLN A 90 -8.97 -6.21 16.50
N ASN A 91 -9.67 -5.29 15.83
CA ASN A 91 -9.45 -5.03 14.40
C ASN A 91 -8.01 -4.54 14.14
N MET A 92 -7.51 -3.60 14.94
CA MET A 92 -6.13 -3.10 14.83
C MET A 92 -5.10 -4.20 15.06
N ASN A 93 -5.31 -5.04 16.09
CA ASN A 93 -4.39 -6.14 16.41
C ASN A 93 -4.42 -7.25 15.35
N ASN A 94 -5.58 -7.54 14.77
CA ASN A 94 -5.69 -8.45 13.63
C ASN A 94 -4.89 -7.92 12.43
N ALA A 95 -4.99 -6.63 12.14
CA ALA A 95 -4.24 -6.00 11.05
C ALA A 95 -2.72 -6.06 11.27
N LEU A 96 -2.24 -5.80 12.49
CA LEU A 96 -0.83 -5.97 12.85
C LEU A 96 -0.39 -7.43 12.72
N SER A 97 -1.21 -8.38 13.15
CA SER A 97 -0.91 -9.81 13.04
C SER A 97 -0.82 -10.26 11.58
N ILE A 98 -1.73 -9.79 10.71
CA ILE A 98 -1.66 -10.04 9.26
C ILE A 98 -0.35 -9.47 8.72
N THR A 99 -0.03 -8.21 9.04
CA THR A 99 1.21 -7.55 8.60
C THR A 99 2.45 -8.36 9.04
N SER A 100 2.50 -8.77 10.31
CA SER A 100 3.61 -9.58 10.86
C SER A 100 3.78 -10.91 10.13
N ASN A 101 2.67 -11.62 9.86
CA ASN A 101 2.70 -12.90 9.18
C ASN A 101 3.18 -12.77 7.73
N TYR A 102 2.72 -11.76 7.02
CA TYR A 102 3.17 -11.52 5.65
C TYR A 102 4.65 -11.16 5.61
N LEU A 103 5.15 -10.24 6.44
CA LEU A 103 6.56 -9.82 6.44
C LEU A 103 7.55 -10.98 6.54
N LYS A 104 7.17 -12.08 7.18
CA LYS A 104 8.02 -13.29 7.32
C LYS A 104 8.12 -14.12 6.04
N ASN A 105 7.15 -14.01 5.12
CA ASN A 105 6.98 -14.96 4.01
C ASN A 105 6.89 -14.33 2.63
N ILE A 106 6.73 -13.01 2.51
CA ILE A 106 6.56 -12.32 1.22
C ILE A 106 7.83 -12.34 0.37
N ALA A 107 7.66 -12.38 -0.95
CA ALA A 107 8.76 -12.15 -1.88
C ALA A 107 9.18 -10.68 -1.93
N CYS A 108 8.20 -9.77 -1.81
CA CYS A 108 8.48 -8.35 -1.93
C CYS A 108 7.53 -7.50 -1.09
N LEU A 109 8.12 -6.49 -0.43
CA LEU A 109 7.42 -5.37 0.19
C LEU A 109 7.52 -4.15 -0.73
N ILE A 110 6.39 -3.62 -1.16
CA ILE A 110 6.31 -2.39 -1.95
C ILE A 110 5.88 -1.25 -1.03
N VAL A 111 6.76 -0.26 -0.87
CA VAL A 111 6.55 0.87 0.05
C VAL A 111 6.32 2.14 -0.74
N THR A 112 5.13 2.73 -0.61
CA THR A 112 4.77 3.98 -1.31
C THR A 112 4.78 5.16 -0.35
N PHE A 113 5.80 6.00 -0.42
CA PHE A 113 5.84 7.26 0.32
C PHE A 113 4.97 8.32 -0.35
N GLY A 114 3.99 8.84 0.37
CA GLY A 114 3.08 9.89 -0.12
C GLY A 114 3.62 11.29 0.08
N THR A 115 4.07 11.58 1.30
CA THR A 115 4.55 12.89 1.73
C THR A 115 5.63 12.77 2.80
N ALA A 116 6.53 13.76 2.87
CA ALA A 116 7.49 13.88 3.97
C ALA A 116 6.91 14.64 5.18
N TRP A 117 5.68 15.16 5.09
CA TRP A 117 5.01 15.83 6.18
C TRP A 117 4.49 14.84 7.21
N ILE A 118 4.81 15.10 8.49
CA ILE A 118 4.33 14.36 9.65
C ILE A 118 3.56 15.27 10.59
N TYR A 119 2.74 14.66 11.42
CA TYR A 119 2.06 15.29 12.54
C TYR A 119 2.54 14.63 13.84
N GLU A 120 2.81 15.46 14.86
CA GLU A 120 3.24 15.03 16.18
C GLU A 120 2.29 15.59 17.22
N LEU A 121 1.89 14.83 18.21
CA LEU A 121 1.11 15.37 19.33
C LEU A 121 1.91 16.42 20.08
N THR A 122 1.26 17.53 20.46
CA THR A 122 1.92 18.66 21.12
C THR A 122 2.40 18.35 22.53
N ASP A 123 1.79 17.37 23.19
CA ASP A 123 2.05 17.01 24.59
C ASP A 123 3.23 16.04 24.77
N ASN A 124 3.49 15.16 23.81
CA ASN A 124 4.51 14.12 23.96
C ASN A 124 5.36 13.88 22.69
N ASN A 125 5.15 14.67 21.62
CA ASN A 125 5.82 14.53 20.33
C ASN A 125 5.62 13.17 19.63
N GLN A 126 4.61 12.41 20.02
CA GLN A 126 4.27 11.16 19.36
C GLN A 126 3.82 11.43 17.92
N ILE A 127 4.44 10.73 16.97
CA ILE A 127 4.02 10.79 15.56
C ILE A 127 2.67 10.09 15.41
N VAL A 128 1.76 10.75 14.69
CA VAL A 128 0.43 10.22 14.41
C VAL A 128 0.25 9.94 12.92
N SER A 129 -0.36 8.83 12.61
CA SER A 129 -0.69 8.44 11.23
C SER A 129 -1.96 9.12 10.73
N ASN A 130 -2.92 9.37 11.62
CA ASN A 130 -4.18 10.03 11.32
C ASN A 130 -4.60 10.95 12.48
N CYS A 131 -4.94 12.19 12.16
CA CYS A 131 -5.40 13.19 13.15
C CYS A 131 -6.88 13.02 13.55
N HIS A 132 -7.63 12.12 12.93
CA HIS A 132 -9.05 11.83 13.18
C HIS A 132 -9.93 13.09 13.28
N LYS A 133 -9.66 14.10 12.43
CA LYS A 133 -10.34 15.41 12.44
C LYS A 133 -10.25 16.18 13.76
N SER A 134 -9.34 15.79 14.65
CA SER A 134 -9.08 16.50 15.90
C SER A 134 -8.56 17.93 15.63
N PRO A 135 -8.76 18.86 16.58
CA PRO A 135 -8.32 20.26 16.42
C PRO A 135 -6.85 20.38 16.08
N ALA A 136 -6.52 21.23 15.11
CA ALA A 136 -5.14 21.42 14.62
C ALA A 136 -4.15 21.82 15.72
N LYS A 137 -4.62 22.50 16.78
CA LYS A 137 -3.79 22.91 17.94
C LYS A 137 -3.20 21.74 18.72
N ASN A 138 -3.72 20.54 18.56
CA ASN A 138 -3.24 19.34 19.24
C ASN A 138 -2.01 18.74 18.55
N PHE A 139 -1.60 19.29 17.41
CA PHE A 139 -0.53 18.74 16.60
C PHE A 139 0.49 19.79 16.20
N ASN A 140 1.76 19.42 16.29
CA ASN A 140 2.83 20.07 15.56
C ASN A 140 2.95 19.40 14.18
N ARG A 141 3.06 20.21 13.14
CA ARG A 141 3.21 19.71 11.77
C ARG A 141 4.55 20.17 11.21
N ARG A 142 5.36 19.23 10.75
CA ARG A 142 6.65 19.51 10.15
C ARG A 142 6.98 18.55 9.01
N ARG A 143 7.91 18.96 8.17
CA ARG A 143 8.49 18.07 7.15
C ARG A 143 9.72 17.37 7.74
N MET A 144 9.79 16.04 7.55
CA MET A 144 10.99 15.27 7.86
C MET A 144 12.14 15.69 6.96
N SER A 145 13.35 15.62 7.48
CA SER A 145 14.58 15.74 6.70
C SER A 145 14.91 14.44 5.98
N VAL A 146 15.83 14.50 5.02
CA VAL A 146 16.39 13.32 4.35
C VAL A 146 17.07 12.40 5.37
N ASP A 147 17.86 12.98 6.29
CA ASP A 147 18.60 12.21 7.29
C ASP A 147 17.66 11.48 8.25
N GLU A 148 16.61 12.14 8.75
CA GLU A 148 15.61 11.47 9.60
C GLU A 148 14.98 10.24 8.93
N ILE A 149 14.66 10.34 7.62
CA ILE A 149 14.07 9.21 6.89
C ILE A 149 15.10 8.09 6.71
N VAL A 150 16.33 8.44 6.38
CA VAL A 150 17.42 7.48 6.16
C VAL A 150 17.78 6.74 7.45
N ASP A 151 17.92 7.49 8.56
CA ASP A 151 18.26 6.93 9.88
C ASP A 151 17.16 6.00 10.39
N LEU A 152 15.91 6.24 10.03
CA LEU A 152 14.77 5.40 10.37
C LEU A 152 14.73 4.13 9.50
N TRP A 153 14.93 4.26 8.18
CA TRP A 153 14.64 3.16 7.25
C TRP A 153 15.81 2.20 7.02
N ILE A 154 17.08 2.64 7.11
CA ILE A 154 18.22 1.73 6.93
C ILE A 154 18.24 0.63 8.00
N PRO A 155 18.10 0.92 9.31
CA PRO A 155 17.98 -0.12 10.32
C PRO A 155 16.76 -1.03 10.12
N LEU A 156 15.61 -0.45 9.73
CA LEU A 156 14.37 -1.19 9.52
C LEU A 156 14.49 -2.18 8.34
N VAL A 157 15.11 -1.78 7.23
CA VAL A 157 15.40 -2.67 6.09
C VAL A 157 16.28 -3.84 6.54
N LYS A 158 17.33 -3.58 7.31
CA LYS A 158 18.21 -4.62 7.85
C LYS A 158 17.47 -5.60 8.78
N GLN A 159 16.56 -5.09 9.61
CA GLN A 159 15.71 -5.94 10.45
C GLN A 159 14.76 -6.81 9.62
N LEU A 160 14.11 -6.23 8.60
CA LEU A 160 13.27 -6.99 7.67
C LEU A 160 14.06 -8.12 7.00
N GLN A 161 15.27 -7.84 6.54
CA GLN A 161 16.17 -8.84 5.94
C GLN A 161 16.66 -9.89 6.94
N SER A 162 16.74 -9.57 8.23
CA SER A 162 17.09 -10.55 9.25
C SER A 162 15.98 -11.57 9.53
N ILE A 163 14.70 -11.16 9.41
CA ILE A 163 13.55 -12.06 9.60
C ILE A 163 13.11 -12.77 8.33
N ASN A 164 13.40 -12.17 7.18
CA ASN A 164 13.12 -12.74 5.85
C ASN A 164 14.30 -12.41 4.92
N PRO A 165 15.34 -13.25 4.86
CA PRO A 165 16.56 -12.98 4.08
C PRO A 165 16.33 -12.80 2.57
N GLU A 166 15.26 -13.38 2.03
CA GLU A 166 14.91 -13.31 0.62
C GLU A 166 14.03 -12.11 0.25
N ILE A 167 13.63 -11.30 1.25
CA ILE A 167 12.73 -10.18 1.01
C ILE A 167 13.36 -9.15 0.08
N LYS A 168 12.62 -8.77 -0.94
CA LYS A 168 12.92 -7.64 -1.80
C LYS A 168 12.09 -6.45 -1.35
N ILE A 169 12.63 -5.24 -1.44
CA ILE A 169 11.89 -4.03 -1.06
C ILE A 169 11.92 -3.05 -2.23
N ILE A 170 10.75 -2.68 -2.72
CA ILE A 170 10.60 -1.66 -3.75
C ILE A 170 10.06 -0.39 -3.09
N PHE A 171 10.84 0.66 -3.12
CA PHE A 171 10.37 2.00 -2.74
C PHE A 171 9.80 2.72 -3.96
N THR A 172 8.78 3.53 -3.72
CA THR A 172 8.24 4.43 -4.73
C THR A 172 7.68 5.70 -4.08
N VAL A 173 7.69 6.80 -4.81
CA VAL A 173 7.04 8.05 -4.40
C VAL A 173 5.68 8.14 -5.08
N SER A 174 4.64 8.34 -4.27
CA SER A 174 3.27 8.45 -4.77
C SER A 174 3.14 9.57 -5.80
N PRO A 175 2.49 9.30 -6.95
CA PRO A 175 2.22 10.32 -7.96
C PRO A 175 1.14 11.33 -7.55
N ILE A 176 0.43 11.07 -6.46
CA ILE A 176 -0.62 11.95 -5.94
C ILE A 176 0.00 13.23 -5.38
N ARG A 177 -0.56 14.39 -5.75
CA ARG A 177 -0.13 15.69 -5.28
C ARG A 177 -0.76 16.03 -3.93
N HIS A 178 0.02 16.64 -3.04
CA HIS A 178 -0.45 17.13 -1.74
C HIS A 178 -0.36 18.66 -1.70
N PHE A 179 -1.40 19.33 -2.18
CA PHE A 179 -1.41 20.79 -2.35
C PHE A 179 -1.93 21.57 -1.14
N LYS A 180 -2.08 20.94 0.02
CA LYS A 180 -2.49 21.65 1.26
C LYS A 180 -1.60 22.87 1.53
N ASP A 181 -0.31 22.77 1.24
CA ASP A 181 0.68 23.84 1.47
C ASP A 181 1.18 24.46 0.16
N GLY A 182 0.50 24.21 -0.94
CA GLY A 182 0.85 24.69 -2.26
C GLY A 182 1.86 23.82 -3.03
N ALA A 183 2.09 24.16 -4.28
CA ALA A 183 2.90 23.37 -5.21
C ALA A 183 4.37 23.31 -4.80
N HIS A 184 4.93 24.39 -4.29
CA HIS A 184 6.33 24.45 -3.85
C HIS A 184 6.62 23.47 -2.72
N GLU A 185 5.80 23.48 -1.67
CA GLU A 185 5.95 22.59 -0.53
C GLU A 185 5.69 21.12 -0.90
N ASN A 186 4.77 20.87 -1.84
CA ASN A 186 4.64 19.53 -2.42
C ASN A 186 5.94 19.08 -3.10
N THR A 187 6.55 19.95 -3.92
CA THR A 187 7.81 19.65 -4.62
C THR A 187 8.93 19.38 -3.62
N LEU A 188 9.10 20.22 -2.61
CA LEU A 188 10.10 20.02 -1.55
C LEU A 188 9.87 18.70 -0.80
N SER A 189 8.61 18.38 -0.47
CA SER A 189 8.25 17.12 0.16
C SER A 189 8.62 15.91 -0.71
N LYS A 190 8.27 15.92 -2.00
CA LYS A 190 8.60 14.83 -2.93
C LYS A 190 10.10 14.68 -3.13
N SER A 191 10.83 15.81 -3.28
CA SER A 191 12.29 15.81 -3.40
C SER A 191 12.98 15.22 -2.17
N THR A 192 12.49 15.53 -0.96
CA THR A 192 12.98 14.94 0.28
C THR A 192 12.82 13.42 0.27
N LEU A 193 11.66 12.91 -0.17
CA LEU A 193 11.41 11.47 -0.25
C LEU A 193 12.33 10.79 -1.27
N MET A 194 12.49 11.36 -2.45
CA MET A 194 13.36 10.81 -3.51
C MET A 194 14.82 10.73 -3.07
N LEU A 195 15.37 11.82 -2.50
CA LEU A 195 16.73 11.85 -1.97
C LEU A 195 16.95 10.84 -0.83
N ALA A 196 15.96 10.69 0.05
CA ALA A 196 16.04 9.70 1.12
C ALA A 196 16.03 8.27 0.57
N ILE A 197 15.15 7.96 -0.38
CA ILE A 197 15.09 6.64 -1.02
C ILE A 197 16.39 6.32 -1.73
N ASP A 198 16.95 7.25 -2.50
CA ASP A 198 18.25 7.06 -3.18
C ASP A 198 19.35 6.67 -2.19
N ARG A 199 19.45 7.37 -1.07
CA ARG A 199 20.42 7.06 0.00
C ARG A 199 20.13 5.72 0.68
N ILE A 200 18.88 5.35 0.90
CA ILE A 200 18.51 4.04 1.48
C ILE A 200 18.97 2.93 0.54
N ILE A 201 18.64 3.02 -0.74
CA ILE A 201 18.98 2.00 -1.75
C ILE A 201 20.48 1.86 -1.89
N SER A 202 21.23 2.97 -1.89
CA SER A 202 22.71 2.94 -2.02
C SER A 202 23.40 2.26 -0.82
N GLN A 203 22.73 2.10 0.33
CA GLN A 203 23.29 1.56 1.57
C GLN A 203 22.65 0.25 2.03
N THR A 204 21.70 -0.30 1.24
CA THR A 204 21.01 -1.55 1.57
C THR A 204 21.02 -2.49 0.37
N GLN A 205 20.85 -3.79 0.61
CA GLN A 205 20.77 -4.82 -0.42
C GLN A 205 19.31 -5.20 -0.70
N HIS A 206 19.05 -5.81 -1.86
CA HIS A 206 17.72 -6.26 -2.26
C HIS A 206 16.64 -5.15 -2.21
N THR A 207 17.06 -3.91 -2.43
CA THR A 207 16.20 -2.74 -2.51
C THR A 207 16.24 -2.14 -3.92
N ASP A 208 15.12 -1.60 -4.39
CA ASP A 208 15.00 -0.93 -5.69
C ASP A 208 14.03 0.25 -5.60
N TYR A 209 14.10 1.15 -6.58
CA TYR A 209 13.19 2.26 -6.75
C TYR A 209 12.33 2.12 -7.99
N PHE A 210 11.02 2.32 -7.84
CA PHE A 210 10.10 2.44 -8.96
C PHE A 210 9.62 3.89 -9.10
N PRO A 211 9.87 4.58 -10.24
CA PRO A 211 9.68 6.03 -10.39
C PRO A 211 8.22 6.41 -10.71
N ALA A 212 7.25 5.99 -9.87
CA ALA A 212 5.83 6.26 -10.15
C ALA A 212 5.49 7.75 -10.21
N TYR A 213 6.15 8.59 -9.39
CA TYR A 213 5.96 10.02 -9.39
C TYR A 213 6.48 10.64 -10.69
N GLU A 214 7.70 10.29 -11.08
CA GLU A 214 8.36 10.81 -12.28
C GLU A 214 7.63 10.39 -13.56
N LEU A 215 7.08 9.17 -13.62
CA LEU A 215 6.26 8.74 -14.75
C LEU A 215 5.09 9.70 -15.01
N VAL A 216 4.44 10.21 -13.95
CA VAL A 216 3.33 11.16 -14.11
C VAL A 216 3.83 12.57 -14.42
N ILE A 217 4.90 13.02 -13.74
CA ILE A 217 5.37 14.41 -13.87
C ILE A 217 6.18 14.62 -15.14
N ASP A 218 6.98 13.66 -15.56
CA ASP A 218 7.92 13.82 -16.68
C ASP A 218 7.44 13.13 -17.96
N GLU A 219 6.95 11.89 -17.91
CA GLU A 219 6.52 11.20 -19.13
C GLU A 219 5.11 11.62 -19.55
N LEU A 220 4.14 11.60 -18.64
CA LEU A 220 2.74 11.92 -18.96
C LEU A 220 2.47 13.42 -19.06
N ARG A 221 2.99 14.25 -18.15
CA ARG A 221 3.09 15.73 -18.15
C ARG A 221 1.84 16.54 -18.48
N ASP A 222 0.67 15.96 -18.63
CA ASP A 222 -0.55 16.63 -19.11
C ASP A 222 -1.68 16.43 -18.07
N TYR A 223 -2.53 17.45 -17.90
CA TYR A 223 -3.65 17.41 -16.97
C TYR A 223 -4.70 16.34 -17.30
N ARG A 224 -4.80 15.87 -18.53
CA ARG A 224 -5.66 14.73 -18.93
C ARG A 224 -5.31 13.41 -18.21
N PHE A 225 -4.10 13.33 -17.64
CA PHE A 225 -3.63 12.18 -16.86
C PHE A 225 -3.94 12.31 -15.36
N TYR A 226 -4.64 13.39 -14.97
CA TYR A 226 -5.17 13.57 -13.64
C TYR A 226 -6.69 13.35 -13.63
N ALA A 227 -7.22 12.95 -12.48
CA ALA A 227 -8.66 12.92 -12.22
C ALA A 227 -9.22 14.36 -12.12
N ASP A 228 -10.55 14.50 -11.97
CA ASP A 228 -11.23 15.80 -11.93
C ASP A 228 -10.74 16.72 -10.81
N ASP A 229 -10.18 16.14 -9.74
CA ASP A 229 -9.59 16.90 -8.63
C ASP A 229 -8.19 17.48 -8.93
N MET A 230 -7.60 17.16 -10.06
CA MET A 230 -6.26 17.58 -10.50
C MET A 230 -5.11 17.13 -9.56
N LEU A 231 -5.39 16.20 -8.66
CA LEU A 231 -4.44 15.70 -7.67
C LEU A 231 -4.14 14.21 -7.85
N HIS A 232 -5.19 13.42 -8.05
CA HIS A 232 -5.06 11.98 -8.24
C HIS A 232 -4.79 11.66 -9.73
N PRO A 233 -3.99 10.64 -10.02
CA PRO A 233 -3.83 10.14 -11.39
C PRO A 233 -5.17 9.63 -11.93
N SER A 234 -5.45 9.89 -13.21
CA SER A 234 -6.58 9.30 -13.91
C SER A 234 -6.39 7.80 -14.11
N GLN A 235 -7.46 7.08 -14.46
CA GLN A 235 -7.38 5.64 -14.74
C GLN A 235 -6.36 5.32 -15.84
N ILE A 236 -6.26 6.16 -16.87
CA ILE A 236 -5.27 6.01 -17.96
C ILE A 236 -3.85 6.10 -17.42
N ALA A 237 -3.58 7.05 -16.51
CA ALA A 237 -2.27 7.18 -15.89
C ALA A 237 -1.95 5.98 -15.00
N ILE A 238 -2.92 5.48 -14.23
CA ILE A 238 -2.76 4.27 -13.41
C ILE A 238 -2.47 3.05 -14.30
N ASP A 239 -3.14 2.92 -15.45
CA ASP A 239 -2.90 1.84 -16.42
C ASP A 239 -1.49 1.91 -16.98
N TYR A 240 -1.02 3.10 -17.32
CA TYR A 240 0.34 3.33 -17.80
C TYR A 240 1.39 2.98 -16.75
N ILE A 241 1.23 3.45 -15.52
CA ILE A 241 2.16 3.13 -14.42
C ILE A 241 2.19 1.62 -14.16
N TRP A 242 1.03 0.96 -14.17
CA TRP A 242 0.94 -0.49 -14.04
C TRP A 242 1.70 -1.22 -15.16
N GLN A 243 1.56 -0.76 -16.40
CA GLN A 243 2.30 -1.34 -17.52
C GLN A 243 3.80 -1.21 -17.29
N ARG A 244 4.31 -0.02 -16.92
CA ARG A 244 5.72 0.20 -16.63
C ARG A 244 6.24 -0.64 -15.44
N PHE A 245 5.41 -0.78 -14.41
CA PHE A 245 5.72 -1.64 -13.28
C PHE A 245 5.83 -3.11 -13.71
N SER A 246 4.88 -3.57 -14.49
CA SER A 246 4.86 -4.94 -15.01
C SER A 246 6.06 -5.23 -15.92
N GLU A 247 6.40 -4.33 -16.83
CA GLU A 247 7.55 -4.45 -17.73
C GLU A 247 8.87 -4.51 -16.96
N LYS A 248 8.97 -3.82 -15.80
CA LYS A 248 10.19 -3.80 -15.00
C LYS A 248 10.35 -5.04 -14.13
N TYR A 249 9.27 -5.57 -13.56
CA TYR A 249 9.36 -6.55 -12.48
C TYR A 249 8.76 -7.91 -12.80
N PHE A 250 8.08 -8.10 -13.92
CA PHE A 250 7.43 -9.37 -14.26
C PHE A 250 7.99 -9.94 -15.56
N SER A 251 8.12 -11.27 -15.61
CA SER A 251 8.35 -11.99 -16.85
C SER A 251 7.10 -11.94 -17.75
N GLU A 252 7.28 -12.21 -19.04
CA GLU A 252 6.15 -12.35 -19.98
C GLU A 252 5.14 -13.41 -19.50
N GLN A 253 5.64 -14.53 -18.98
CA GLN A 253 4.80 -15.58 -18.40
C GLN A 253 3.96 -15.06 -17.23
N THR A 254 4.57 -14.32 -16.29
CA THR A 254 3.86 -13.70 -15.16
C THR A 254 2.78 -12.73 -15.66
N ILE A 255 3.11 -11.88 -16.63
CA ILE A 255 2.15 -10.93 -17.23
C ILE A 255 0.94 -11.67 -17.82
N ASP A 256 1.15 -12.78 -18.51
CA ASP A 256 0.06 -13.56 -19.12
C ASP A 256 -0.81 -14.24 -18.06
N ILE A 257 -0.20 -14.81 -17.00
CA ILE A 257 -0.91 -15.35 -15.84
C ILE A 257 -1.79 -14.24 -15.23
N LEU A 258 -1.25 -13.08 -14.94
CA LEU A 258 -2.00 -11.97 -14.34
C LEU A 258 -3.16 -11.49 -15.23
N LYS A 259 -2.97 -11.40 -16.54
CA LYS A 259 -4.03 -11.03 -17.49
C LYS A 259 -5.18 -12.04 -17.49
N GLN A 260 -4.86 -13.34 -17.45
CA GLN A 260 -5.88 -14.39 -17.39
C GLN A 260 -6.64 -14.35 -16.07
N GLY A 261 -5.96 -14.25 -14.93
CA GLY A 261 -6.57 -14.09 -13.61
C GLY A 261 -7.51 -12.88 -13.55
N ALA A 262 -7.05 -11.72 -14.04
CA ALA A 262 -7.86 -10.51 -14.11
C ALA A 262 -9.11 -10.66 -15.01
N LYS A 263 -9.02 -11.42 -16.11
CA LYS A 263 -10.17 -11.73 -16.97
C LYS A 263 -11.20 -12.59 -16.24
N LEU A 264 -10.76 -13.60 -15.51
CA LEU A 264 -11.63 -14.47 -14.71
C LEU A 264 -12.28 -13.72 -13.55
N SER A 265 -11.54 -12.87 -12.83
CA SER A 265 -12.08 -12.02 -11.77
C SER A 265 -13.13 -11.03 -12.27
N ARG A 266 -12.99 -10.53 -13.49
CA ARG A 266 -14.03 -9.68 -14.12
C ARG A 266 -15.30 -10.45 -14.42
N ARG A 267 -15.20 -11.75 -14.79
CA ARG A 267 -16.39 -12.61 -14.97
C ARG A 267 -17.14 -12.80 -13.66
N LEU A 268 -16.45 -12.99 -12.54
CA LEU A 268 -17.09 -13.09 -11.20
C LEU A 268 -17.88 -11.83 -10.82
N ARG A 269 -17.38 -10.66 -11.22
CA ARG A 269 -18.03 -9.36 -10.91
C ARG A 269 -19.01 -8.90 -11.99
N HIS A 270 -19.26 -9.75 -12.99
CA HIS A 270 -20.16 -9.41 -14.08
C HIS A 270 -21.59 -9.22 -13.58
N ARG A 271 -22.20 -8.07 -13.88
CA ARG A 271 -23.62 -7.82 -13.66
C ARG A 271 -24.41 -8.39 -14.83
N HIS A 272 -25.28 -9.32 -14.55
CA HIS A 272 -26.18 -9.84 -15.59
C HIS A 272 -27.19 -8.77 -16.01
N ILE A 273 -27.41 -8.64 -17.31
CA ILE A 273 -28.42 -7.71 -17.89
C ILE A 273 -29.75 -8.46 -18.02
N THR A 274 -29.72 -9.79 -18.04
CA THR A 274 -30.91 -10.66 -18.17
C THR A 274 -31.43 -11.06 -16.79
N ASP A 275 -32.77 -11.23 -16.69
CA ASP A 275 -33.43 -11.81 -15.52
C ASP A 275 -33.65 -13.34 -15.68
N ASP A 276 -33.20 -13.94 -16.77
CA ASP A 276 -33.28 -15.38 -16.99
C ASP A 276 -32.34 -16.14 -16.03
N LYS A 277 -32.93 -16.77 -15.03
CA LYS A 277 -32.21 -17.51 -13.99
C LYS A 277 -31.34 -18.65 -14.56
N HIS A 278 -31.82 -19.36 -15.60
CA HIS A 278 -31.08 -20.45 -16.20
C HIS A 278 -29.82 -19.96 -16.93
N GLU A 279 -29.90 -18.82 -17.59
CA GLU A 279 -28.75 -18.20 -18.25
C GLU A 279 -27.74 -17.73 -17.21
N ILE A 280 -28.18 -17.09 -16.13
CA ILE A 280 -27.33 -16.64 -15.00
C ILE A 280 -26.64 -17.83 -14.35
N GLU A 281 -27.38 -18.88 -14.00
CA GLU A 281 -26.80 -20.09 -13.36
C GLU A 281 -25.78 -20.78 -14.26
N ARG A 282 -26.04 -20.88 -15.56
CA ARG A 282 -25.09 -21.45 -16.52
C ARG A 282 -23.82 -20.64 -16.60
N PHE A 283 -23.92 -19.28 -16.69
CA PHE A 283 -22.77 -18.39 -16.73
C PHE A 283 -21.93 -18.49 -15.46
N ASN A 284 -22.58 -18.51 -14.27
CA ASN A 284 -21.90 -18.62 -13.00
C ASN A 284 -21.20 -19.96 -12.84
N SER A 285 -21.88 -21.07 -13.18
CA SER A 285 -21.29 -22.41 -13.11
C SER A 285 -20.10 -22.58 -14.05
N GLU A 286 -20.18 -22.02 -15.26
CA GLU A 286 -19.06 -22.02 -16.20
C GLU A 286 -17.90 -21.17 -15.66
N THR A 287 -18.19 -20.00 -15.07
CA THR A 287 -17.17 -19.13 -14.46
C THR A 287 -16.48 -19.83 -13.31
N ASP A 288 -17.21 -20.49 -12.41
CA ASP A 288 -16.65 -21.25 -11.29
C ASP A 288 -15.77 -22.41 -11.77
N ARG A 289 -16.19 -23.12 -12.82
CA ARG A 289 -15.38 -24.17 -13.45
C ARG A 289 -14.06 -23.63 -13.99
N LEU A 290 -14.11 -22.53 -14.77
CA LEU A 290 -12.92 -21.93 -15.36
C LEU A 290 -11.93 -21.44 -14.29
N ILE A 291 -12.43 -20.85 -13.20
CA ILE A 291 -11.59 -20.40 -12.08
C ILE A 291 -10.96 -21.60 -11.37
N SER A 292 -11.74 -22.67 -11.14
CA SER A 292 -11.23 -23.87 -10.47
C SER A 292 -10.14 -24.54 -11.30
N GLU A 293 -10.31 -24.64 -12.61
CA GLU A 293 -9.30 -25.16 -13.54
C GLU A 293 -8.05 -24.28 -13.55
N TYR A 294 -8.23 -22.96 -13.53
CA TYR A 294 -7.13 -22.00 -13.53
C TYR A 294 -6.32 -22.05 -12.24
N ILE A 295 -6.97 -22.11 -11.06
CA ILE A 295 -6.30 -22.27 -9.77
C ILE A 295 -5.63 -23.65 -9.67
N ALA A 296 -6.22 -24.70 -10.20
CA ALA A 296 -5.60 -26.03 -10.24
C ALA A 296 -4.30 -26.04 -11.07
N ALA A 297 -4.24 -25.25 -12.15
CA ALA A 297 -3.04 -25.07 -12.95
C ALA A 297 -2.01 -24.13 -12.29
N HIS A 298 -2.46 -23.24 -11.39
CA HIS A 298 -1.65 -22.24 -10.69
C HIS A 298 -1.98 -22.23 -9.19
N PRO A 299 -1.56 -23.27 -8.42
CA PRO A 299 -2.01 -23.47 -7.02
C PRO A 299 -1.57 -22.40 -6.02
N TYR A 300 -0.69 -21.51 -6.44
CA TYR A 300 -0.23 -20.34 -5.67
C TYR A 300 -1.15 -19.11 -5.86
N LEU A 301 -2.14 -19.17 -6.75
CA LEU A 301 -3.12 -18.09 -6.92
C LEU A 301 -4.32 -18.31 -6.01
N HIS A 302 -4.92 -17.21 -5.57
CA HIS A 302 -6.05 -17.23 -4.65
C HIS A 302 -7.31 -16.72 -5.33
N ARG A 303 -8.43 -17.40 -5.05
CA ARG A 303 -9.75 -16.93 -5.52
C ARG A 303 -10.04 -15.56 -4.91
N PRO A 304 -10.40 -14.53 -5.71
CA PRO A 304 -10.66 -13.17 -5.24
C PRO A 304 -11.95 -13.06 -4.44
#